data_d9210fde52c79b58cebd499a70ac0d31
#
_entry.id   d9210fde52c79b58cebd499a70ac0d31
#
_cell.length_a   1.000
_cell.length_b   1.000
_cell.length_c   1.000
_cell.angle_alpha   90.00
_cell.angle_beta   90.00
_cell.angle_gamma   90.00
#
_symmetry.space_group_name_H-M   'P 1'
#
loop_
_entity.id
_entity.type
_entity.pdbx_description
1 polymer ?
#
loop_
_entity_poly.entity_id
_entity_poly.type
_entity_poly.pdbx_seq_one_letter_code
_entity_poly.pdbx_strand_id
1 'polypeptide(L)'
;MPEPTKVWMVQLDRSSDDIEGTLTLEDQALRFDSPSLGIRSITLTAIERVKRIWGSPVLLVRSLEEGDKRVTAFYFLKPPPLHPDGDSTPDAAPPTLMGPFNRNRPPSKRKQRRHNAGYLANASSIVGDSLEVWVKETRAAVAAARANRD
;
A
#
# COMPACT_ATOMS: atom_id res chain seq x y z
N MET A 1 12.83 -2.15 -17.68
CA MET A 1 12.59 -2.22 -16.23
C MET A 1 12.09 -0.88 -15.74
N PRO A 2 11.14 -0.86 -14.81
CA PRO A 2 10.71 0.40 -14.23
C PRO A 2 11.85 1.04 -13.44
N GLU A 3 11.88 2.35 -13.40
CA GLU A 3 12.86 3.08 -12.60
C GLU A 3 12.60 2.92 -11.10
N PRO A 4 13.65 2.95 -10.27
CA PRO A 4 13.48 2.94 -8.82
C PRO A 4 12.50 4.04 -8.38
N THR A 5 11.51 3.65 -7.62
CA THR A 5 10.41 4.55 -7.27
C THR A 5 10.20 4.59 -5.76
N LYS A 6 10.01 5.77 -5.24
CA LYS A 6 9.66 5.97 -3.84
C LYS A 6 8.25 5.44 -3.57
N VAL A 7 8.14 4.56 -2.58
CA VAL A 7 6.87 3.94 -2.20
C VAL A 7 6.77 3.79 -0.68
N TRP A 8 5.58 3.50 -0.22
CA TRP A 8 5.31 3.12 1.17
C TRP A 8 4.83 1.68 1.21
N MET A 9 5.58 0.85 1.91
CA MET A 9 5.26 -0.57 2.06
C MET A 9 4.39 -0.82 3.27
N VAL A 10 3.32 -1.57 3.09
CA VAL A 10 2.45 -2.04 4.16
C VAL A 10 2.33 -3.56 4.08
N GLN A 11 2.62 -4.24 5.17
CA GLN A 11 2.40 -5.69 5.30
C GLN A 11 1.01 -5.95 5.85
N LEU A 12 0.07 -6.29 4.98
CA LEU A 12 -1.33 -6.43 5.36
C LEU A 12 -1.61 -7.58 6.33
N ASP A 13 -0.72 -8.55 6.41
CA ASP A 13 -0.84 -9.71 7.28
C ASP A 13 -0.20 -9.54 8.67
N ARG A 14 0.61 -8.50 8.88
CA ARG A 14 1.39 -8.32 10.12
C ARG A 14 1.22 -6.99 10.80
N SER A 15 1.20 -5.93 10.04
CA SER A 15 1.23 -4.57 10.58
C SER A 15 0.46 -3.63 9.66
N SER A 16 -0.18 -2.65 10.26
CA SER A 16 -0.82 -1.56 9.53
C SER A 16 0.11 -0.36 9.29
N ASP A 17 1.35 -0.45 9.77
CA ASP A 17 2.29 0.65 9.63
C ASP A 17 2.84 0.74 8.20
N ASP A 18 2.90 1.94 7.70
CA ASP A 18 3.51 2.25 6.42
C ASP A 18 4.99 2.57 6.60
N ILE A 19 5.81 1.94 5.77
CA ILE A 19 7.26 2.11 5.79
C ILE A 19 7.69 2.76 4.49
N GLU A 20 8.27 3.94 4.58
CA GLU A 20 8.79 4.67 3.42
C GLU A 20 10.10 4.04 2.93
N GLY A 21 10.23 3.91 1.62
CA GLY A 21 11.44 3.39 1.00
C GLY A 21 11.40 3.48 -0.53
N THR A 22 12.39 2.86 -1.15
CA THR A 22 12.50 2.81 -2.61
C THR A 22 12.29 1.39 -3.11
N LEU A 23 11.37 1.25 -4.07
CA LEU A 23 11.10 -0.02 -4.74
C LEU A 23 11.92 -0.11 -6.02
N THR A 24 12.60 -1.22 -6.20
CA THR A 24 13.41 -1.52 -7.39
C THR A 24 13.09 -2.92 -7.87
N LEU A 25 12.93 -3.09 -9.18
CA LEU A 25 12.80 -4.39 -9.81
C LEU A 25 14.16 -4.83 -10.30
N GLU A 26 14.66 -5.94 -9.78
CA GLU A 26 15.90 -6.57 -10.17
C GLU A 26 15.62 -7.86 -10.97
N ASP A 27 16.63 -8.44 -11.59
CA ASP A 27 16.46 -9.61 -12.46
C ASP A 27 15.82 -10.83 -11.77
N GLN A 28 16.01 -10.98 -10.47
CA GLN A 28 15.49 -12.12 -9.72
C GLN A 28 14.66 -11.75 -8.49
N ALA A 29 14.53 -10.47 -8.18
CA ALA A 29 13.86 -10.02 -6.97
C ALA A 29 13.21 -8.65 -7.11
N LEU A 30 12.15 -8.49 -6.37
CA LEU A 30 11.58 -7.19 -6.08
C LEU A 30 12.22 -6.68 -4.78
N ARG A 31 13.00 -5.63 -4.88
CA ARG A 31 13.78 -5.09 -3.77
C ARG A 31 13.14 -3.82 -3.22
N PHE A 32 12.99 -3.77 -1.92
CA PHE A 32 12.55 -2.59 -1.19
C PHE A 32 13.65 -2.16 -0.21
N ASP A 33 14.13 -0.95 -0.38
CA ASP A 33 15.17 -0.36 0.45
C ASP A 33 14.60 0.78 1.29
N SER A 34 14.67 0.65 2.59
CA SER A 34 14.12 1.62 3.55
C SER A 34 15.17 2.04 4.56
N PRO A 35 15.27 3.35 4.86
CA PRO A 35 16.15 3.83 5.92
C PRO A 35 15.83 3.27 7.31
N SER A 36 14.57 2.93 7.56
CA SER A 36 14.11 2.45 8.87
C SER A 36 14.15 0.93 9.01
N LEU A 37 13.82 0.21 7.91
CA LEU A 37 13.71 -1.24 7.92
C LEU A 37 14.95 -1.93 7.35
N GLY A 38 15.76 -1.22 6.58
CA GLY A 38 16.82 -1.79 5.77
C GLY A 38 16.32 -2.35 4.44
N ILE A 39 17.05 -3.31 3.89
CA ILE A 39 16.73 -3.90 2.59
C ILE A 39 15.84 -5.13 2.79
N ARG A 40 14.71 -5.14 2.10
CA ARG A 40 13.85 -6.30 1.97
C ARG A 40 13.77 -6.72 0.51
N SER A 41 13.92 -7.99 0.27
CA SER A 41 13.88 -8.56 -1.07
C SER A 41 12.86 -9.68 -1.14
N ILE A 42 12.03 -9.66 -2.17
CA ILE A 42 11.06 -10.71 -2.46
C ILE A 42 11.50 -11.37 -3.76
N THR A 43 11.90 -12.64 -3.69
CA THR A 43 12.30 -13.38 -4.87
C THR A 43 11.15 -13.51 -5.86
N LEU A 44 11.38 -13.24 -7.13
CA LEU A 44 10.32 -13.27 -8.16
C LEU A 44 9.65 -14.63 -8.27
N THR A 45 10.40 -15.71 -8.06
CA THR A 45 9.85 -17.08 -8.07
C THR A 45 8.91 -17.34 -6.88
N ALA A 46 9.05 -16.60 -5.80
CA ALA A 46 8.18 -16.69 -4.63
C ALA A 46 6.88 -15.89 -4.80
N ILE A 47 6.83 -14.97 -5.76
CA ILE A 47 5.65 -14.17 -6.01
C ILE A 47 4.58 -15.00 -6.70
N GLU A 48 3.45 -15.20 -6.03
CA GLU A 48 2.31 -15.91 -6.58
C GLU A 48 1.45 -15.04 -7.49
N ARG A 49 1.26 -13.79 -7.10
CA ARG A 49 0.37 -12.86 -7.79
C ARG A 49 0.79 -11.41 -7.60
N VAL A 50 0.70 -10.66 -8.68
CA VAL A 50 0.87 -9.20 -8.71
C VAL A 50 -0.39 -8.59 -9.29
N LYS A 51 -0.97 -7.62 -8.60
CA LYS A 51 -2.14 -6.90 -9.10
C LYS A 51 -2.13 -5.45 -8.66
N ARG A 52 -2.82 -4.63 -9.43
CA ARG A 52 -3.20 -3.29 -9.03
C ARG A 52 -4.53 -3.34 -8.31
N ILE A 53 -4.67 -2.63 -7.21
CA ILE A 53 -5.97 -2.40 -6.59
C ILE A 53 -6.66 -1.30 -7.40
N TRP A 54 -7.80 -1.63 -7.96
CA TRP A 54 -8.55 -0.71 -8.82
C TRP A 54 -8.94 0.57 -8.06
N GLY A 55 -8.73 1.74 -8.69
CA GLY A 55 -9.03 3.03 -8.07
C GLY A 55 -8.08 3.44 -6.93
N SER A 56 -6.92 2.80 -6.82
CA SER A 56 -5.97 3.02 -5.75
C SER A 56 -4.53 3.03 -6.30
N PRO A 57 -3.62 3.86 -5.78
CA PRO A 57 -2.23 3.88 -6.20
C PRO A 57 -1.41 2.76 -5.55
N VAL A 58 -1.92 1.54 -5.58
CA VAL A 58 -1.36 0.41 -4.83
C VAL A 58 -1.01 -0.75 -5.75
N LEU A 59 0.24 -1.19 -5.66
CA LEU A 59 0.72 -2.45 -6.18
C LEU A 59 0.62 -3.50 -5.08
N LEU A 60 -0.20 -4.51 -5.29
CA LEU A 60 -0.36 -5.61 -4.34
C LEU A 60 0.44 -6.82 -4.80
N VAL A 61 1.31 -7.30 -3.95
CA VAL A 61 2.14 -8.48 -4.19
C VAL A 61 1.79 -9.57 -3.19
N ARG A 62 1.38 -10.72 -3.71
CA ARG A 62 1.20 -11.93 -2.90
C ARG A 62 2.39 -12.84 -3.14
N SER A 63 3.08 -13.21 -2.08
CA SER A 63 4.26 -14.08 -2.13
C SER A 63 4.13 -15.24 -1.15
N LEU A 64 4.85 -16.31 -1.45
CA LEU A 64 5.02 -17.45 -0.56
C LEU A 64 6.47 -17.41 -0.04
N GLU A 65 6.64 -17.07 1.22
CA GLU A 65 7.92 -16.95 1.87
C GLU A 65 8.02 -17.96 3.03
N GLU A 66 8.99 -18.83 2.99
CA GLU A 66 9.21 -19.85 4.03
C GLU A 66 7.96 -20.71 4.35
N GLY A 67 7.12 -20.95 3.35
CA GLY A 67 5.89 -21.69 3.50
C GLY A 67 4.67 -20.85 3.91
N ASP A 68 4.89 -19.60 4.26
CA ASP A 68 3.82 -18.67 4.65
C ASP A 68 3.41 -17.74 3.51
N LYS A 69 2.11 -17.61 3.32
CA LYS A 69 1.55 -16.65 2.37
C LYS A 69 1.64 -15.25 2.94
N ARG A 70 2.27 -14.36 2.21
CA ARG A 70 2.40 -12.96 2.57
C ARG A 70 1.74 -12.07 1.56
N VAL A 71 1.13 -10.99 2.06
CA VAL A 71 0.51 -9.95 1.23
C VAL A 71 1.17 -8.62 1.56
N THR A 72 1.85 -8.05 0.58
CA THR A 72 2.54 -6.78 0.72
C THR A 72 1.91 -5.77 -0.24
N ALA A 73 1.54 -4.62 0.27
CA ALA A 73 1.04 -3.50 -0.51
C ALA A 73 2.12 -2.43 -0.62
N PHE A 74 2.40 -1.99 -1.84
CA PHE A 74 3.28 -0.86 -2.10
C PHE A 74 2.45 0.32 -2.59
N TYR A 75 2.35 1.35 -1.77
CA TYR A 75 1.65 2.58 -2.08
C TYR A 75 2.59 3.53 -2.82
N PHE A 76 2.21 3.97 -3.99
CA PHE A 76 2.99 4.91 -4.81
C PHE A 76 2.79 6.36 -4.40
N LEU A 77 1.87 6.60 -3.49
CA LEU A 77 1.72 7.87 -2.76
C LEU A 77 1.54 7.55 -1.28
N LYS A 78 1.87 8.52 -0.44
CA LYS A 78 1.70 8.36 1.01
C LYS A 78 0.26 7.92 1.32
N PRO A 79 0.06 6.77 1.96
CA PRO A 79 -1.27 6.29 2.27
C PRO A 79 -1.96 7.23 3.27
N PRO A 80 -3.29 7.36 3.20
CA PRO A 80 -4.02 8.05 4.24
C PRO A 80 -3.85 7.30 5.56
N PRO A 81 -3.88 7.99 6.70
CA PRO A 81 -3.79 7.33 8.00
C PRO A 81 -4.86 6.24 8.11
N LEU A 82 -4.45 5.02 8.38
CA LEU A 82 -5.32 3.84 8.46
C LEU A 82 -6.26 3.90 9.67
N HIS A 83 -5.84 4.62 10.68
CA HIS A 83 -6.68 5.00 11.80
C HIS A 83 -7.06 6.46 11.58
N PRO A 84 -8.32 6.74 11.25
CA PRO A 84 -8.79 8.10 11.43
C PRO A 84 -8.48 8.41 12.87
N ASP A 85 -7.69 9.42 13.09
CA ASP A 85 -7.17 9.82 14.38
C ASP A 85 -8.27 10.11 15.38
N GLY A 86 -9.02 9.10 15.69
CA GLY A 86 -9.84 9.13 16.88
C GLY A 86 -9.02 9.41 18.13
N ASP A 87 -7.81 9.06 18.07
CA ASP A 87 -6.81 9.30 19.10
C ASP A 87 -6.20 10.68 19.07
N SER A 88 -6.17 11.35 17.95
CA SER A 88 -5.72 12.73 17.87
C SER A 88 -6.73 13.73 18.38
N THR A 89 -7.95 13.31 18.63
CA THR A 89 -9.01 14.17 19.16
C THR A 89 -9.58 13.71 20.49
N PRO A 90 -8.85 13.08 21.35
CA PRO A 90 -9.37 12.75 22.68
C PRO A 90 -9.77 14.01 23.45
N ASP A 91 -9.13 15.09 23.17
CA ASP A 91 -9.43 16.43 23.69
C ASP A 91 -10.44 17.17 22.84
N ALA A 92 -11.02 16.47 21.89
CA ALA A 92 -12.15 17.01 21.20
C ALA A 92 -13.12 17.55 22.24
N ALA A 93 -13.41 18.75 22.04
CA ALA A 93 -14.31 19.63 22.70
C ALA A 93 -15.11 19.01 23.85
N PRO A 94 -15.15 19.64 25.01
CA PRO A 94 -15.94 19.15 26.11
C PRO A 94 -17.32 18.79 25.60
N PRO A 95 -17.90 17.71 26.12
CA PRO A 95 -19.22 17.29 25.72
C PRO A 95 -20.13 18.50 25.81
N THR A 96 -20.56 18.97 24.68
CA THR A 96 -21.53 20.06 24.66
C THR A 96 -22.78 19.57 25.34
N LEU A 97 -23.13 20.22 26.40
CA LEU A 97 -24.36 20.01 27.15
C LEU A 97 -25.62 20.29 26.32
N MET A 98 -25.45 20.52 25.06
CA MET A 98 -26.51 20.84 24.12
C MET A 98 -27.04 19.55 23.47
N GLY A 99 -27.87 18.84 24.18
CA GLY A 99 -28.86 17.89 23.72
C GLY A 99 -28.61 17.13 22.41
N PRO A 100 -29.67 16.75 21.70
CA PRO A 100 -29.56 15.82 20.57
C PRO A 100 -28.79 16.34 19.33
N PHE A 101 -28.41 17.59 19.30
CA PHE A 101 -27.69 18.24 18.20
C PHE A 101 -26.17 18.29 18.47
N ASN A 102 -25.60 17.18 18.80
CA ASN A 102 -24.16 17.12 18.98
C ASN A 102 -23.45 17.25 17.63
N ARG A 103 -23.07 18.46 17.29
CA ARG A 103 -22.32 18.78 16.06
C ARG A 103 -20.91 18.19 16.04
N ASN A 104 -20.44 17.72 17.19
CA ASN A 104 -19.13 17.12 17.35
C ASN A 104 -19.14 15.59 17.21
N ARG A 105 -20.21 15.04 16.71
CA ARG A 105 -20.29 13.63 16.42
C ARG A 105 -19.20 13.27 15.41
N PRO A 106 -18.31 12.30 15.72
CA PRO A 106 -17.29 11.88 14.77
C PRO A 106 -17.96 11.49 13.45
N PRO A 107 -17.33 11.80 12.31
CA PRO A 107 -17.90 11.45 11.03
C PRO A 107 -18.14 9.94 10.98
N SER A 108 -19.28 9.55 10.43
CA SER A 108 -19.63 8.14 10.32
C SER A 108 -18.54 7.38 9.55
N LYS A 109 -18.31 6.13 9.89
CA LYS A 109 -17.38 5.26 9.17
C LYS A 109 -17.61 5.29 7.64
N ARG A 110 -18.84 5.46 7.20
CA ARG A 110 -19.21 5.60 5.80
C ARG A 110 -18.66 6.90 5.18
N LYS A 111 -18.68 8.00 5.92
CA LYS A 111 -18.16 9.29 5.46
C LYS A 111 -16.63 9.27 5.36
N GLN A 112 -15.97 8.64 6.33
CA GLN A 112 -14.52 8.41 6.30
C GLN A 112 -14.09 7.53 5.13
N ARG A 113 -14.82 6.45 4.87
CA ARG A 113 -14.56 5.58 3.70
C ARG A 113 -14.69 6.33 2.39
N ARG A 114 -15.68 7.21 2.26
CA ARG A 114 -15.85 8.04 1.06
C ARG A 114 -14.71 9.04 0.90
N HIS A 115 -14.26 9.66 1.97
CA HIS A 115 -13.14 10.60 1.93
C HIS A 115 -11.85 9.89 1.51
N ASN A 116 -11.55 8.74 2.10
CA ASN A 116 -10.38 7.95 1.74
C ASN A 116 -10.45 7.41 0.31
N ALA A 117 -11.62 7.00 -0.16
CA ALA A 117 -11.82 6.57 -1.54
C ALA A 117 -11.60 7.72 -2.52
N GLY A 118 -12.06 8.92 -2.22
CA GLY A 118 -11.81 10.11 -3.04
C GLY A 118 -10.33 10.48 -3.10
N TYR A 119 -9.63 10.43 -1.99
CA TYR A 119 -8.19 10.65 -1.94
C TYR A 119 -7.43 9.63 -2.79
N LEU A 120 -7.74 8.35 -2.62
CA LEU A 120 -7.08 7.26 -3.37
C LEU A 120 -7.39 7.30 -4.86
N ALA A 121 -8.59 7.70 -5.26
CA ALA A 121 -8.96 7.86 -6.66
C ALA A 121 -8.17 8.99 -7.33
N ASN A 122 -8.04 10.14 -6.68
CA ASN A 122 -7.22 11.25 -7.16
C ASN A 122 -5.75 10.87 -7.22
N ALA A 123 -5.24 10.22 -6.20
CA ALA A 123 -3.88 9.72 -6.16
C ALA A 123 -3.60 8.72 -7.29
N SER A 124 -4.54 7.83 -7.57
CA SER A 124 -4.44 6.86 -8.65
C SER A 124 -4.33 7.51 -10.03
N SER A 125 -5.00 8.63 -10.26
CA SER A 125 -4.90 9.35 -11.54
C SER A 125 -3.51 10.00 -11.74
N ILE A 126 -2.87 10.42 -10.67
CA ILE A 126 -1.54 11.06 -10.72
C ILE A 126 -0.43 10.03 -11.02
N VAL A 127 -0.52 8.84 -10.46
CA VAL A 127 0.52 7.81 -10.58
C VAL A 127 0.12 6.64 -11.50
N GLY A 128 -1.01 6.74 -12.16
CA GLY A 128 -1.59 5.64 -12.93
C GLY A 128 -0.65 5.03 -13.96
N ASP A 129 0.00 5.86 -14.75
CA ASP A 129 0.90 5.41 -15.82
C ASP A 129 2.14 4.71 -15.25
N SER A 130 2.74 5.27 -14.21
CA SER A 130 3.87 4.66 -13.51
C SER A 130 3.49 3.32 -12.89
N LEU A 131 2.33 3.26 -12.25
CA LEU A 131 1.85 2.04 -11.63
C LEU A 131 1.54 0.94 -12.65
N GLU A 132 0.99 1.29 -13.79
CA GLU A 132 0.74 0.32 -14.88
C GLU A 132 2.04 -0.28 -15.42
N VAL A 133 3.06 0.54 -15.60
CA VAL A 133 4.40 0.08 -15.97
C VAL A 133 4.93 -0.90 -14.91
N TRP A 134 4.85 -0.56 -13.65
CA TRP A 134 5.26 -1.43 -12.54
C TRP A 134 4.52 -2.77 -12.54
N VAL A 135 3.21 -2.76 -12.71
CA VAL A 135 2.41 -4.00 -12.75
C VAL A 135 2.82 -4.87 -13.93
N LYS A 136 2.93 -4.27 -15.12
CA LYS A 136 3.30 -4.97 -16.35
C LYS A 136 4.69 -5.58 -16.26
N GLU A 137 5.67 -4.78 -15.88
CA GLU A 137 7.07 -5.22 -15.81
C GLU A 137 7.29 -6.26 -14.71
N THR A 138 6.69 -6.08 -13.55
CA THR A 138 6.78 -7.06 -12.46
C THR A 138 6.13 -8.38 -12.85
N ARG A 139 4.97 -8.36 -13.51
CA ARG A 139 4.34 -9.59 -14.00
C ARG A 139 5.18 -10.30 -15.05
N ALA A 140 5.76 -9.55 -15.97
CA ALA A 140 6.66 -10.10 -16.99
C ALA A 140 7.91 -10.73 -16.36
N ALA A 141 8.53 -10.05 -15.40
CA ALA A 141 9.69 -10.56 -14.67
C ALA A 141 9.36 -11.83 -13.87
N VAL A 142 8.22 -11.89 -13.21
CA VAL A 142 7.74 -13.08 -12.49
C VAL A 142 7.53 -14.25 -13.45
N ALA A 143 6.92 -14.01 -14.60
CA ALA A 143 6.70 -15.04 -15.62
C ALA A 143 8.03 -15.57 -16.17
N ALA A 144 8.97 -14.67 -16.47
CA ALA A 144 10.31 -15.04 -16.94
C ALA A 144 11.10 -15.84 -15.90
N ALA A 145 11.05 -15.42 -14.64
CA ALA A 145 11.73 -16.12 -13.55
C ALA A 145 11.18 -17.54 -13.32
N ARG A 146 9.88 -17.72 -13.51
CA ARG A 146 9.26 -19.05 -13.43
C ARG A 146 9.63 -19.94 -14.61
N ALA A 147 9.66 -19.39 -15.83
CA ALA A 147 10.05 -20.11 -17.03
C ALA A 147 11.50 -20.59 -16.95
N ASN A 148 12.40 -19.82 -16.36
CA ASN A 148 13.80 -20.18 -16.18
C ASN A 148 14.05 -21.24 -15.08
N ARG A 149 13.04 -21.54 -14.27
CA ARG A 149 13.13 -22.55 -13.22
C ARG A 149 12.79 -23.96 -13.72
N ASP A 150 12.02 -24.04 -14.78
CA ASP A 150 11.66 -25.31 -15.45
C ASP A 150 12.74 -25.71 -16.45
#